data_b8cbffae8b13a7f5bb9f4e3f8e23349f
#
_entry.id   b8cbffae8b13a7f5bb9f4e3f8e23349f
#
_cell.length_a   1.000
_cell.length_b   1.000
_cell.length_c   1.000
_cell.angle_alpha   90.00
_cell.angle_beta   90.00
_cell.angle_gamma   90.00
#
_symmetry.space_group_name_H-M   'P 1'
#
loop_
_entity.id
_entity.type
_entity.pdbx_description
1 polymer ?
#
loop_
_entity_poly.entity_id
_entity_poly.type
_entity_poly.pdbx_seq_one_letter_code
_entity_poly.pdbx_strand_id
1 'polypeptide(L)'
;MDRGDGADRPHMAQGCAHRGGLLHQRGSGTSCVLTQTNEEAVILTALLRKHAINSKLIQSMDGFLFWNMAEMRYFLRYIEKRIKTPLIPEELWEKAKHVTYTTYEKSKSLTYVKRCIELFEQTNKVKYHSDFKEFVFESSVEDFCDISGTDVVVSTIHKAKGREFDNVYMLISDNYSKDDHLMRRYYVGMTRAKNQLFIHTNGNCFNHISADRHCIDRKEYAMPEEIVLQLSHKDVFLKFFKGRKQEILALRSGDSLIYKDSVLYTASTNKAVAKLSQNMQATMCEWEKKGYKVRAAYVRFIVAWKSKDSPKDEPETAVLLADLLLSL
;
A
#
# COMPACT_ATOMS: atom_id res chain seq x y z
N MET A 1 8.70 -6.49 39.51
CA MET A 1 7.69 -6.75 38.48
C MET A 1 7.54 -5.47 37.69
N ASP A 2 8.42 -5.30 36.73
CA ASP A 2 8.50 -4.08 35.92
C ASP A 2 8.01 -4.45 34.53
N ARG A 3 6.91 -3.83 34.11
CA ARG A 3 6.35 -4.03 32.76
C ARG A 3 7.07 -3.05 31.87
N GLY A 4 8.06 -3.57 31.12
CA GLY A 4 8.78 -2.81 30.12
C GLY A 4 7.83 -2.25 29.07
N ASP A 5 7.76 -0.96 29.02
CA ASP A 5 6.94 -0.15 28.13
C ASP A 5 7.39 -0.33 26.68
N GLY A 6 6.42 -0.58 25.82
CA GLY A 6 6.57 -0.68 24.35
C GLY A 6 6.84 0.65 23.64
N ALA A 7 7.68 1.51 24.23
CA ALA A 7 7.97 2.87 23.74
C ALA A 7 9.07 2.96 22.66
N ASP A 8 9.78 1.86 22.35
CA ASP A 8 11.01 1.92 21.52
C ASP A 8 10.82 1.87 20.00
N ARG A 9 9.61 1.59 19.51
CA ARG A 9 9.38 1.47 18.07
C ARG A 9 9.51 2.77 17.25
N PRO A 10 9.16 3.95 17.76
CA PRO A 10 9.31 5.21 17.02
C PRO A 10 10.75 5.61 16.73
N HIS A 11 11.69 5.27 17.62
CA HIS A 11 13.09 5.69 17.51
C HIS A 11 13.82 5.17 16.28
N MET A 12 13.48 3.96 15.84
CA MET A 12 14.21 3.34 14.73
C MET A 12 13.83 3.92 13.36
N ALA A 13 12.54 4.16 13.13
CA ALA A 13 12.10 4.83 11.91
C ALA A 13 12.67 6.25 11.81
N GLN A 14 12.88 6.91 12.96
CA GLN A 14 13.48 8.25 13.05
C GLN A 14 14.96 8.26 12.68
N GLY A 15 15.75 7.26 13.12
CA GLY A 15 17.19 7.19 12.84
C GLY A 15 17.52 7.09 11.34
N CYS A 16 16.69 6.41 10.57
CA CYS A 16 16.92 6.22 9.14
C CYS A 16 16.54 7.40 8.25
N ALA A 17 15.70 8.31 8.73
CA ALA A 17 15.28 9.49 7.96
C ALA A 17 16.35 10.59 7.91
N HIS A 18 17.43 10.46 8.69
CA HIS A 18 18.48 11.49 8.70
C HIS A 18 19.25 11.50 7.39
N ARG A 19 19.48 12.70 6.83
CA ARG A 19 20.28 12.92 5.61
C ARG A 19 21.67 12.24 5.67
N GLY A 20 22.26 12.12 6.84
CA GLY A 20 23.56 11.48 7.04
C GLY A 20 23.55 9.95 6.81
N GLY A 21 22.51 9.24 7.22
CA GLY A 21 22.46 7.78 7.09
C GLY A 21 22.04 7.31 5.68
N LEU A 22 21.01 7.93 5.11
CA LEU A 22 20.48 7.56 3.80
C LEU A 22 21.12 8.29 2.61
N LEU A 23 21.62 9.54 2.80
CA LEU A 23 22.10 10.40 1.71
C LEU A 23 23.60 10.34 1.45
N HIS A 24 24.44 10.00 2.43
CA HIS A 24 25.89 9.90 2.20
C HIS A 24 26.32 8.65 1.41
N GLN A 25 25.36 7.75 1.15
CA GLN A 25 25.61 6.48 0.46
C GLN A 25 24.68 6.27 -0.73
N ARG A 26 24.24 7.34 -1.44
CA ARG A 26 23.52 7.16 -2.69
C ARG A 26 24.40 6.43 -3.70
N GLY A 27 24.30 5.09 -3.72
CA GLY A 27 24.67 4.31 -4.89
C GLY A 27 23.77 4.72 -6.06
N SER A 28 24.27 4.62 -7.28
CA SER A 28 23.43 4.73 -8.47
C SER A 28 22.35 3.63 -8.43
N GLY A 29 21.14 3.93 -8.88
CA GLY A 29 20.08 2.95 -9.02
C GLY A 29 18.90 3.13 -8.04
N THR A 30 18.03 2.14 -8.02
CA THR A 30 16.82 2.12 -7.21
C THR A 30 17.11 1.86 -5.74
N SER A 31 16.52 2.66 -4.83
CA SER A 31 16.70 2.51 -3.39
C SER A 31 15.37 2.16 -2.71
N CYS A 32 15.40 1.22 -1.78
CA CYS A 32 14.24 0.82 -0.99
C CYS A 32 14.54 0.75 0.50
N VAL A 33 13.64 1.29 1.33
CA VAL A 33 13.66 1.08 2.78
C VAL A 33 12.61 0.05 3.15
N LEU A 34 13.04 -1.01 3.81
CA LEU A 34 12.20 -2.11 4.27
C LEU A 34 11.98 -2.02 5.77
N THR A 35 10.72 -1.97 6.16
CA THR A 35 10.26 -1.95 7.55
C THR A 35 9.57 -3.26 7.95
N GLN A 36 9.37 -3.46 9.23
CA GLN A 36 8.63 -4.64 9.73
C GLN A 36 7.13 -4.40 9.74
N THR A 37 6.70 -3.18 10.02
CA THR A 37 5.29 -2.81 10.19
C THR A 37 4.85 -1.72 9.21
N ASN A 38 3.55 -1.65 8.97
CA ASN A 38 2.98 -0.57 8.16
C ASN A 38 3.12 0.80 8.86
N GLU A 39 3.05 0.83 10.20
CA GLU A 39 3.21 2.06 10.98
C GLU A 39 4.60 2.64 10.79
N GLU A 40 5.65 1.83 10.92
CA GLU A 40 7.03 2.24 10.65
C GLU A 40 7.19 2.78 9.22
N ALA A 41 6.60 2.10 8.23
CA ALA A 41 6.66 2.54 6.83
C ALA A 41 5.99 3.91 6.62
N VAL A 42 4.85 4.15 7.26
CA VAL A 42 4.13 5.43 7.20
C VAL A 42 4.94 6.54 7.84
N ILE A 43 5.44 6.34 9.06
CA ILE A 43 6.26 7.34 9.78
C ILE A 43 7.51 7.66 8.98
N LEU A 44 8.22 6.65 8.50
CA LEU A 44 9.43 6.83 7.73
C LEU A 44 9.19 7.59 6.42
N THR A 45 8.12 7.26 5.70
CA THR A 45 7.76 7.98 4.47
C THR A 45 7.54 9.46 4.76
N ALA A 46 6.86 9.79 5.86
CA ALA A 46 6.61 11.16 6.27
C ALA A 46 7.92 11.87 6.67
N LEU A 47 8.81 11.21 7.41
CA LEU A 47 10.12 11.75 7.79
C LEU A 47 11.01 12.01 6.57
N LEU A 48 11.05 11.09 5.61
CA LEU A 48 11.80 11.28 4.36
C LEU A 48 11.30 12.51 3.60
N ARG A 49 9.98 12.68 3.49
CA ARG A 49 9.36 13.86 2.86
C ARG A 49 9.67 15.15 3.60
N LYS A 50 9.62 15.15 4.93
CA LYS A 50 10.03 16.30 5.76
C LYS A 50 11.47 16.73 5.45
N HIS A 51 12.34 15.80 5.09
CA HIS A 51 13.72 16.06 4.68
C HIS A 51 13.90 16.27 3.16
N ALA A 52 12.81 16.58 2.45
CA ALA A 52 12.80 16.81 1.00
C ALA A 52 13.36 15.63 0.17
N ILE A 53 13.20 14.40 0.68
CA ILE A 53 13.50 13.18 -0.06
C ILE A 53 12.21 12.72 -0.73
N ASN A 54 12.19 12.64 -2.07
CA ASN A 54 11.05 12.14 -2.80
C ASN A 54 10.85 10.66 -2.53
N SER A 55 9.96 10.35 -1.60
CA SER A 55 9.71 9.00 -1.12
C SER A 55 8.30 8.52 -1.49
N LYS A 56 8.19 7.26 -1.85
CA LYS A 56 6.93 6.62 -2.19
C LYS A 56 6.71 5.36 -1.36
N LEU A 57 5.61 5.35 -0.60
CA LEU A 57 5.15 4.17 0.09
C LEU A 57 4.49 3.22 -0.91
N ILE A 58 4.93 1.96 -0.97
CA ILE A 58 4.26 0.94 -1.79
C ILE A 58 2.86 0.72 -1.22
N GLN A 59 1.87 1.02 -2.05
CA GLN A 59 0.48 0.80 -1.73
C GLN A 59 0.14 -0.68 -1.86
N SER A 60 -0.77 -1.15 -1.02
CA SER A 60 -1.29 -2.50 -1.04
C SER A 60 -2.80 -2.47 -0.91
N MET A 61 -3.44 -3.46 -1.50
CA MET A 61 -4.87 -3.73 -1.29
C MET A 61 -5.05 -4.90 -0.31
N ASP A 62 -4.25 -4.97 0.76
CA ASP A 62 -4.23 -6.05 1.75
C ASP A 62 -5.60 -6.72 1.94
N GLY A 63 -5.69 -8.00 1.55
CA GLY A 63 -6.92 -8.80 1.62
C GLY A 63 -7.85 -8.69 0.40
N PHE A 64 -7.51 -7.89 -0.62
CA PHE A 64 -8.22 -7.82 -1.88
C PHE A 64 -7.29 -8.08 -3.07
N LEU A 65 -7.79 -8.78 -4.07
CA LEU A 65 -7.06 -9.01 -5.31
C LEU A 65 -7.20 -7.79 -6.24
N PHE A 66 -6.21 -7.54 -7.07
CA PHE A 66 -6.22 -6.49 -8.10
C PHE A 66 -7.43 -6.64 -9.05
N TRP A 67 -7.78 -7.87 -9.38
CA TRP A 67 -9.00 -8.25 -10.08
C TRP A 67 -10.28 -7.60 -9.53
N ASN A 68 -10.37 -7.38 -8.21
CA ASN A 68 -11.55 -6.84 -7.55
C ASN A 68 -11.66 -5.32 -7.62
N MET A 69 -10.65 -4.62 -8.12
CA MET A 69 -10.68 -3.16 -8.27
C MET A 69 -11.80 -2.74 -9.23
N ALA A 70 -12.57 -1.70 -8.88
CA ALA A 70 -13.77 -1.31 -9.61
C ALA A 70 -13.50 -1.04 -11.09
N GLU A 71 -12.40 -0.35 -11.41
CA GLU A 71 -11.97 -0.03 -12.76
C GLU A 71 -11.62 -1.28 -13.57
N MET A 72 -10.87 -2.22 -12.95
CA MET A 72 -10.50 -3.49 -13.60
C MET A 72 -11.73 -4.36 -13.83
N ARG A 73 -12.63 -4.45 -12.84
CA ARG A 73 -13.90 -5.15 -12.96
C ARG A 73 -14.78 -4.57 -14.08
N TYR A 74 -14.77 -3.26 -14.25
CA TYR A 74 -15.52 -2.60 -15.32
C TYR A 74 -14.95 -2.99 -16.69
N PHE A 75 -13.64 -2.93 -16.87
CA PHE A 75 -12.95 -3.33 -18.10
C PHE A 75 -13.25 -4.78 -18.47
N LEU A 76 -13.03 -5.70 -17.53
CA LEU A 76 -13.28 -7.13 -17.74
C LEU A 76 -14.75 -7.42 -18.09
N ARG A 77 -15.69 -6.86 -17.34
CA ARG A 77 -17.13 -7.03 -17.61
C ARG A 77 -17.56 -6.46 -18.96
N TYR A 78 -16.89 -5.40 -19.42
CA TYR A 78 -17.19 -4.84 -20.74
C TYR A 78 -16.85 -5.83 -21.85
N ILE A 79 -15.71 -6.51 -21.73
CA ILE A 79 -15.26 -7.56 -22.66
C ILE A 79 -16.18 -8.80 -22.51
N GLU A 80 -16.35 -9.32 -21.30
CA GLU A 80 -17.11 -10.54 -21.02
C GLU A 80 -18.54 -10.51 -21.58
N LYS A 81 -19.20 -9.35 -21.55
CA LYS A 81 -20.56 -9.19 -22.09
C LYS A 81 -20.63 -9.21 -23.62
N ARG A 82 -19.51 -9.07 -24.33
CA ARG A 82 -19.47 -8.88 -25.79
C ARG A 82 -18.66 -9.93 -26.54
N ILE A 83 -17.78 -10.60 -25.84
CA ILE A 83 -16.94 -11.64 -26.42
C ILE A 83 -17.79 -12.88 -26.77
N LYS A 84 -17.57 -13.43 -27.97
CA LYS A 84 -18.25 -14.65 -28.45
C LYS A 84 -17.29 -15.81 -28.63
N THR A 85 -15.98 -15.54 -28.66
CA THR A 85 -14.90 -16.52 -28.87
C THR A 85 -13.84 -16.34 -27.79
N PRO A 86 -12.96 -17.31 -27.54
CA PRO A 86 -11.85 -17.13 -26.61
C PRO A 86 -10.89 -15.99 -26.97
N LEU A 87 -10.81 -15.67 -28.28
CA LEU A 87 -10.00 -14.56 -28.78
C LEU A 87 -10.74 -13.24 -28.62
N ILE A 88 -10.09 -12.23 -28.05
CA ILE A 88 -10.59 -10.87 -27.94
C ILE A 88 -10.22 -10.11 -29.22
N PRO A 89 -11.21 -9.69 -30.04
CA PRO A 89 -10.92 -8.86 -31.20
C PRO A 89 -10.29 -7.52 -30.81
N GLU A 90 -9.34 -7.05 -31.58
CA GLU A 90 -8.63 -5.79 -31.31
C GLU A 90 -9.59 -4.59 -31.17
N GLU A 91 -10.60 -4.52 -32.02
CA GLU A 91 -11.61 -3.48 -31.94
C GLU A 91 -12.36 -3.50 -30.59
N LEU A 92 -12.72 -4.71 -30.08
CA LEU A 92 -13.37 -4.84 -28.80
C LEU A 92 -12.45 -4.43 -27.66
N TRP A 93 -11.17 -4.80 -27.74
CA TRP A 93 -10.14 -4.44 -26.77
C TRP A 93 -9.96 -2.92 -26.66
N GLU A 94 -9.72 -2.24 -27.80
CA GLU A 94 -9.56 -0.79 -27.83
C GLU A 94 -10.82 -0.05 -27.37
N LYS A 95 -11.98 -0.56 -27.72
CA LYS A 95 -13.25 0.01 -27.24
C LYS A 95 -13.42 -0.17 -25.73
N ALA A 96 -13.02 -1.32 -25.18
CA ALA A 96 -13.04 -1.55 -23.73
C ALA A 96 -12.09 -0.59 -22.99
N LYS A 97 -10.89 -0.36 -23.53
CA LYS A 97 -9.94 0.65 -23.02
C LYS A 97 -10.58 2.03 -23.02
N HIS A 98 -11.06 2.48 -24.19
CA HIS A 98 -11.64 3.80 -24.34
C HIS A 98 -12.79 4.05 -23.34
N VAL A 99 -13.76 3.14 -23.29
CA VAL A 99 -14.92 3.29 -22.40
C VAL A 99 -14.51 3.26 -20.92
N THR A 100 -13.58 2.40 -20.55
CA THR A 100 -13.10 2.34 -19.16
C THR A 100 -12.35 3.62 -18.78
N TYR A 101 -11.45 4.09 -19.64
CA TYR A 101 -10.64 5.29 -19.38
C TYR A 101 -11.50 6.53 -19.29
N THR A 102 -12.52 6.66 -20.13
CA THR A 102 -13.48 7.77 -20.08
C THR A 102 -14.35 7.70 -18.82
N THR A 103 -14.87 6.50 -18.47
CA THR A 103 -15.74 6.34 -17.29
C THR A 103 -15.02 6.65 -15.99
N TYR A 104 -13.73 6.33 -15.92
CA TYR A 104 -12.90 6.49 -14.71
C TYR A 104 -11.81 7.57 -14.84
N GLU A 105 -11.97 8.51 -15.78
CA GLU A 105 -10.97 9.55 -16.07
C GLU A 105 -10.47 10.28 -14.80
N LYS A 106 -11.38 10.57 -13.88
CA LYS A 106 -11.07 11.26 -12.62
C LYS A 106 -10.50 10.35 -11.54
N SER A 107 -10.47 9.04 -11.76
CA SER A 107 -9.98 8.08 -10.76
C SER A 107 -8.47 7.98 -10.77
N LYS A 108 -7.82 8.30 -9.65
CA LYS A 108 -6.36 8.17 -9.51
C LYS A 108 -5.89 6.71 -9.64
N SER A 109 -6.70 5.74 -9.21
CA SER A 109 -6.38 4.32 -9.32
C SER A 109 -6.47 3.77 -10.74
N LEU A 110 -7.04 4.51 -11.69
CA LEU A 110 -7.05 4.13 -13.09
C LEU A 110 -5.64 3.93 -13.67
N THR A 111 -4.63 4.60 -13.12
CA THR A 111 -3.23 4.45 -13.54
C THR A 111 -2.72 3.02 -13.40
N TYR A 112 -3.15 2.29 -12.37
CA TYR A 112 -2.78 0.88 -12.17
C TYR A 112 -3.40 -0.02 -13.25
N VAL A 113 -4.65 0.24 -13.64
CA VAL A 113 -5.32 -0.51 -14.71
C VAL A 113 -4.68 -0.24 -16.06
N LYS A 114 -4.36 1.03 -16.37
CA LYS A 114 -3.64 1.39 -17.59
C LYS A 114 -2.32 0.65 -17.68
N ARG A 115 -1.54 0.67 -16.60
CA ARG A 115 -0.23 -0.01 -16.56
C ARG A 115 -0.35 -1.52 -16.71
N CYS A 116 -1.35 -2.14 -16.08
CA CYS A 116 -1.65 -3.57 -16.25
C CYS A 116 -1.93 -3.92 -17.71
N ILE A 117 -2.80 -3.15 -18.37
CA ILE A 117 -3.17 -3.35 -19.77
C ILE A 117 -1.94 -3.18 -20.68
N GLU A 118 -1.16 -2.12 -20.50
CA GLU A 118 0.07 -1.85 -21.24
C GLU A 118 1.08 -2.99 -21.13
N LEU A 119 1.31 -3.51 -19.90
CA LEU A 119 2.25 -4.62 -19.70
C LEU A 119 1.75 -5.92 -20.34
N PHE A 120 0.45 -6.19 -20.30
CA PHE A 120 -0.12 -7.32 -21.00
C PHE A 120 0.04 -7.20 -22.51
N GLU A 121 -0.21 -6.03 -23.10
CA GLU A 121 -0.07 -5.75 -24.53
C GLU A 121 1.37 -5.91 -25.03
N GLN A 122 2.36 -5.56 -24.18
CA GLN A 122 3.78 -5.69 -24.54
C GLN A 122 4.21 -7.15 -24.76
N THR A 123 3.60 -8.07 -24.00
CA THR A 123 3.95 -9.51 -24.02
C THR A 123 3.00 -10.33 -24.89
N ASN A 124 1.77 -9.86 -25.12
CA ASN A 124 0.71 -10.60 -25.77
C ASN A 124 0.16 -9.87 -27.00
N LYS A 125 0.73 -10.14 -28.18
CA LYS A 125 0.22 -9.57 -29.45
C LYS A 125 -1.18 -10.07 -29.79
N VAL A 126 -1.47 -11.33 -29.48
CA VAL A 126 -2.79 -11.95 -29.61
C VAL A 126 -3.39 -12.06 -28.23
N LYS A 127 -4.60 -11.54 -28.05
CA LYS A 127 -5.23 -11.41 -26.74
C LYS A 127 -6.30 -12.48 -26.54
N TYR A 128 -6.00 -13.49 -25.68
CA TYR A 128 -6.98 -14.44 -25.25
C TYR A 128 -7.61 -14.01 -23.92
N HIS A 129 -8.91 -14.21 -23.80
CA HIS A 129 -9.64 -13.83 -22.59
C HIS A 129 -9.15 -14.58 -21.34
N SER A 130 -8.84 -15.89 -21.50
CA SER A 130 -8.25 -16.71 -20.44
C SER A 130 -6.95 -16.13 -19.93
N ASP A 131 -6.04 -15.80 -20.84
CA ASP A 131 -4.68 -15.36 -20.53
C ASP A 131 -4.68 -14.02 -19.82
N PHE A 132 -5.53 -13.10 -20.29
CA PHE A 132 -5.69 -11.81 -19.62
C PHE A 132 -6.32 -11.96 -18.22
N LYS A 133 -7.31 -12.85 -18.07
CA LYS A 133 -7.90 -13.12 -16.75
C LYS A 133 -6.88 -13.70 -15.79
N GLU A 134 -6.10 -14.68 -16.21
CA GLU A 134 -5.05 -15.29 -15.40
C GLU A 134 -3.99 -14.27 -15.01
N PHE A 135 -3.50 -13.48 -15.99
CA PHE A 135 -2.56 -12.39 -15.74
C PHE A 135 -3.06 -11.41 -14.68
N VAL A 136 -4.32 -10.94 -14.79
CA VAL A 136 -4.91 -10.00 -13.80
C VAL A 136 -5.14 -10.66 -12.45
N PHE A 137 -5.50 -11.95 -12.43
CA PHE A 137 -5.77 -12.70 -11.20
C PHE A 137 -4.50 -12.96 -10.39
N GLU A 138 -3.38 -13.20 -11.06
CA GLU A 138 -2.07 -13.40 -10.43
C GLU A 138 -1.39 -12.09 -10.04
N SER A 139 -1.82 -10.97 -10.61
CA SER A 139 -1.23 -9.65 -10.38
C SER A 139 -1.71 -9.03 -9.07
N SER A 140 -0.86 -8.21 -8.51
CA SER A 140 -1.14 -7.34 -7.36
C SER A 140 -1.05 -5.84 -7.75
N VAL A 141 -1.67 -4.95 -6.99
CA VAL A 141 -1.58 -3.50 -7.25
C VAL A 141 -0.14 -3.01 -7.17
N GLU A 142 0.67 -3.66 -6.35
CA GLU A 142 2.09 -3.39 -6.18
C GLU A 142 2.86 -3.53 -7.50
N ASP A 143 2.50 -4.50 -8.35
CA ASP A 143 3.20 -4.78 -9.61
C ASP A 143 3.08 -3.62 -10.61
N PHE A 144 2.01 -2.85 -10.49
CA PHE A 144 1.71 -1.70 -11.36
C PHE A 144 2.05 -0.35 -10.72
N CYS A 145 2.69 -0.37 -9.54
CA CYS A 145 3.13 0.85 -8.89
C CYS A 145 4.30 1.45 -9.67
N ASP A 146 4.08 2.62 -10.27
CA ASP A 146 5.16 3.37 -10.90
C ASP A 146 6.07 3.96 -9.83
N ILE A 147 7.33 3.57 -9.85
CA ILE A 147 8.39 4.07 -8.95
C ILE A 147 9.40 4.95 -9.70
N SER A 148 9.16 5.25 -10.97
CA SER A 148 10.02 6.14 -11.76
C SER A 148 10.07 7.55 -11.14
N GLY A 149 11.24 8.15 -11.16
CA GLY A 149 11.44 9.47 -10.57
C GLY A 149 11.34 9.53 -9.04
N THR A 150 11.27 8.39 -8.36
CA THR A 150 11.25 8.31 -6.89
C THR A 150 12.67 8.07 -6.38
N ASP A 151 13.12 8.88 -5.41
CA ASP A 151 14.44 8.71 -4.80
C ASP A 151 14.52 7.46 -3.94
N VAL A 152 13.48 7.24 -3.14
CA VAL A 152 13.42 6.13 -2.18
C VAL A 152 12.01 5.52 -2.15
N VAL A 153 11.94 4.22 -2.37
CA VAL A 153 10.74 3.43 -2.15
C VAL A 153 10.68 3.00 -0.68
N VAL A 154 9.54 3.12 -0.04
CA VAL A 154 9.32 2.60 1.32
C VAL A 154 8.32 1.46 1.26
N SER A 155 8.63 0.34 1.89
CA SER A 155 7.79 -0.85 1.90
C SER A 155 7.97 -1.65 3.19
N THR A 156 7.01 -2.49 3.52
CA THR A 156 7.29 -3.57 4.45
C THR A 156 8.00 -4.72 3.73
N ILE A 157 8.78 -5.51 4.48
CA ILE A 157 9.48 -6.68 3.92
C ILE A 157 8.51 -7.60 3.16
N HIS A 158 7.28 -7.78 3.69
CA HIS A 158 6.28 -8.63 3.08
C HIS A 158 5.80 -8.11 1.70
N LYS A 159 5.56 -6.80 1.59
CA LYS A 159 5.09 -6.17 0.35
C LYS A 159 6.18 -6.01 -0.72
N ALA A 160 7.44 -6.09 -0.33
CA ALA A 160 8.58 -6.08 -1.25
C ALA A 160 8.87 -7.45 -1.89
N LYS A 161 8.11 -8.50 -1.54
CA LYS A 161 8.29 -9.84 -2.11
C LYS A 161 8.14 -9.78 -3.64
N GLY A 162 9.08 -10.42 -4.36
CA GLY A 162 9.09 -10.44 -5.84
C GLY A 162 9.77 -9.22 -6.48
N ARG A 163 10.11 -8.18 -5.72
CA ARG A 163 10.86 -7.01 -6.21
C ARG A 163 12.31 -7.06 -5.77
N GLU A 164 13.16 -6.40 -6.54
CA GLU A 164 14.57 -6.22 -6.23
C GLU A 164 14.97 -4.76 -6.45
N PHE A 165 15.92 -4.29 -5.64
CA PHE A 165 16.40 -2.91 -5.66
C PHE A 165 17.91 -2.90 -5.61
N ASP A 166 18.52 -1.89 -6.20
CA ASP A 166 19.99 -1.78 -6.19
C ASP A 166 20.51 -1.57 -4.77
N ASN A 167 19.82 -0.76 -3.98
CA ASN A 167 20.17 -0.46 -2.60
C ASN A 167 18.99 -0.76 -1.67
N VAL A 168 19.19 -1.57 -0.66
CA VAL A 168 18.18 -1.90 0.34
C VAL A 168 18.63 -1.46 1.73
N TYR A 169 17.79 -0.71 2.41
CA TYR A 169 17.92 -0.30 3.80
C TYR A 169 16.90 -1.04 4.64
N MET A 170 17.35 -1.94 5.50
CA MET A 170 16.46 -2.69 6.39
C MET A 170 16.42 -2.09 7.78
N LEU A 171 15.21 -1.86 8.30
CA LEU A 171 15.00 -1.47 9.69
C LEU A 171 14.62 -2.71 10.51
N ILE A 172 15.46 -3.04 11.49
CA ILE A 172 15.28 -4.22 12.34
C ILE A 172 15.22 -3.77 13.79
N SER A 173 14.02 -3.89 14.39
CA SER A 173 13.82 -3.63 15.81
C SER A 173 14.28 -4.82 16.65
N ASP A 174 14.76 -4.54 17.85
CA ASP A 174 15.55 -5.43 18.69
C ASP A 174 14.78 -6.52 19.44
N ASN A 175 13.56 -6.77 19.12
CA ASN A 175 12.86 -7.94 19.63
C ASN A 175 13.35 -9.21 18.92
N TYR A 176 14.68 -9.45 19.01
CA TYR A 176 15.28 -10.68 18.53
C TYR A 176 14.75 -11.85 19.38
N SER A 177 13.68 -12.44 18.93
CA SER A 177 13.33 -13.80 19.30
C SER A 177 13.99 -14.73 18.29
N LYS A 178 14.47 -15.90 18.74
CA LYS A 178 14.98 -16.98 17.85
C LYS A 178 13.83 -17.62 17.06
N ASP A 179 12.88 -16.80 16.57
CA ASP A 179 11.73 -17.26 15.81
C ASP A 179 12.14 -17.45 14.34
N ASP A 180 12.06 -18.68 13.89
CA ASP A 180 12.36 -19.06 12.51
C ASP A 180 11.56 -18.25 11.48
N HIS A 181 10.33 -17.85 11.79
CA HIS A 181 9.52 -17.02 10.90
C HIS A 181 10.09 -15.62 10.74
N LEU A 182 10.63 -15.05 11.82
CA LEU A 182 11.28 -13.75 11.81
C LEU A 182 12.57 -13.80 10.98
N MET A 183 13.38 -14.85 11.19
CA MET A 183 14.63 -15.04 10.44
C MET A 183 14.39 -15.24 8.95
N ARG A 184 13.38 -16.04 8.56
CA ARG A 184 12.99 -16.18 7.16
C ARG A 184 12.53 -14.85 6.55
N ARG A 185 11.79 -14.04 7.30
CA ARG A 185 11.36 -12.72 6.86
C ARG A 185 12.55 -11.78 6.64
N TYR A 186 13.52 -11.77 7.54
CA TYR A 186 14.76 -10.99 7.36
C TYR A 186 15.54 -11.46 6.14
N TYR A 187 15.70 -12.76 5.96
CA TYR A 187 16.34 -13.32 4.77
C TYR A 187 15.66 -12.85 3.49
N VAL A 188 14.33 -12.90 3.42
CA VAL A 188 13.57 -12.39 2.26
C VAL A 188 13.87 -10.90 2.03
N GLY A 189 13.93 -10.08 3.08
CA GLY A 189 14.27 -8.67 2.96
C GLY A 189 15.70 -8.44 2.47
N MET A 190 16.67 -9.17 3.00
CA MET A 190 18.09 -9.06 2.61
C MET A 190 18.30 -9.44 1.15
N THR A 191 17.60 -10.48 0.66
CA THR A 191 17.69 -10.94 -0.74
C THR A 191 17.00 -10.00 -1.73
N ARG A 192 16.43 -8.89 -1.30
CA ARG A 192 15.91 -7.83 -2.20
C ARG A 192 17.00 -6.90 -2.71
N ALA A 193 18.18 -6.91 -2.09
CA ALA A 193 19.32 -6.10 -2.49
C ALA A 193 20.08 -6.75 -3.66
N LYS A 194 20.28 -5.97 -4.74
CA LYS A 194 21.15 -6.38 -5.86
C LYS A 194 22.60 -6.02 -5.61
N ASN A 195 22.85 -4.80 -5.12
CA ASN A 195 24.20 -4.25 -5.01
C ASN A 195 24.59 -3.98 -3.57
N GLN A 196 23.75 -3.26 -2.80
CA GLN A 196 24.10 -2.83 -1.46
C GLN A 196 22.98 -3.12 -0.46
N LEU A 197 23.36 -3.64 0.70
CA LEU A 197 22.47 -3.89 1.82
C LEU A 197 22.94 -3.11 3.05
N PHE A 198 22.05 -2.28 3.59
CA PHE A 198 22.26 -1.53 4.82
C PHE A 198 21.29 -2.03 5.88
N ILE A 199 21.82 -2.48 7.01
CA ILE A 199 21.00 -2.95 8.13
C ILE A 199 21.08 -1.92 9.25
N HIS A 200 19.93 -1.38 9.62
CA HIS A 200 19.76 -0.47 10.74
C HIS A 200 19.08 -1.24 11.87
N THR A 201 19.77 -1.33 12.99
CA THR A 201 19.28 -2.04 14.18
C THR A 201 19.54 -1.22 15.43
N ASN A 202 18.63 -1.29 16.41
CA ASN A 202 18.83 -0.72 17.73
C ASN A 202 19.43 -1.74 18.72
N GLY A 203 19.80 -2.95 18.24
CA GLY A 203 20.32 -4.04 19.05
C GLY A 203 21.59 -4.68 18.60
N ASN A 204 21.88 -5.79 19.23
CA ASN A 204 23.17 -6.49 19.13
C ASN A 204 23.14 -7.72 18.21
N CYS A 205 22.02 -8.03 17.58
CA CYS A 205 21.83 -9.29 16.86
C CYS A 205 22.79 -9.50 15.69
N PHE A 206 23.31 -8.42 15.11
CA PHE A 206 24.26 -8.46 13.99
C PHE A 206 25.69 -8.08 14.34
N ASN A 207 26.02 -7.87 15.63
CA ASN A 207 27.37 -7.46 16.05
C ASN A 207 28.46 -8.49 15.73
N HIS A 208 28.09 -9.75 15.48
CA HIS A 208 29.00 -10.82 15.10
C HIS A 208 29.28 -10.91 13.60
N ILE A 209 28.57 -10.12 12.79
CA ILE A 209 28.73 -10.11 11.34
C ILE A 209 29.76 -9.06 10.95
N SER A 210 30.76 -9.46 10.16
CA SER A 210 31.67 -8.52 9.54
C SER A 210 30.93 -7.67 8.50
N ALA A 211 31.09 -6.37 8.60
CA ALA A 211 30.49 -5.41 7.67
C ALA A 211 31.56 -4.44 7.17
N ASP A 212 31.40 -3.98 5.92
CA ASP A 212 32.33 -3.02 5.31
C ASP A 212 32.33 -1.68 6.06
N ARG A 213 31.22 -1.35 6.70
CA ARG A 213 31.06 -0.11 7.46
C ARG A 213 30.18 -0.30 8.68
N HIS A 214 30.62 0.22 9.82
CA HIS A 214 29.86 0.30 11.06
C HIS A 214 29.64 1.77 11.44
N CYS A 215 28.38 2.15 11.73
CA CYS A 215 28.04 3.51 12.15
C CYS A 215 27.03 3.47 13.30
N ILE A 216 27.28 4.26 14.34
CA ILE A 216 26.36 4.41 15.48
C ILE A 216 25.72 5.79 15.38
N ASP A 217 24.38 5.83 15.20
CA ASP A 217 23.60 7.07 15.30
C ASP A 217 22.92 7.13 16.68
N ARG A 218 23.11 8.25 17.38
CA ARG A 218 22.54 8.51 18.72
C ARG A 218 21.57 9.70 18.69
N LYS A 219 21.18 10.17 17.50
CA LYS A 219 20.30 11.33 17.37
C LYS A 219 18.85 10.92 17.58
N GLU A 220 18.13 11.76 18.29
CA GLU A 220 16.68 11.69 18.39
C GLU A 220 16.03 12.58 17.31
N TYR A 221 14.98 12.10 16.73
CA TYR A 221 14.26 12.79 15.66
C TYR A 221 12.82 13.05 16.09
N ALA A 222 12.38 14.29 15.92
CA ALA A 222 10.99 14.65 16.19
C ALA A 222 10.04 13.91 15.23
N MET A 223 8.89 13.52 15.74
CA MET A 223 7.83 12.92 14.93
C MET A 223 7.44 13.84 13.75
N PRO A 224 7.03 13.27 12.60
CA PRO A 224 6.61 14.07 11.46
C PRO A 224 5.33 14.84 11.78
N GLU A 225 5.17 16.02 11.19
CA GLU A 225 3.98 16.86 11.39
C GLU A 225 2.73 16.26 10.74
N GLU A 226 2.92 15.55 9.64
CA GLU A 226 1.83 14.89 8.89
C GLU A 226 2.17 13.43 8.58
N ILE A 227 1.19 12.56 8.70
CA ILE A 227 1.27 11.14 8.33
C ILE A 227 0.05 10.73 7.50
N VAL A 228 0.20 9.73 6.64
CA VAL A 228 -0.90 9.18 5.85
C VAL A 228 -1.12 7.72 6.25
N LEU A 229 -2.24 7.43 6.89
CA LEU A 229 -2.67 6.06 7.21
C LEU A 229 -3.47 5.48 6.04
N GLN A 230 -3.00 4.37 5.51
CA GLN A 230 -3.65 3.64 4.41
C GLN A 230 -4.53 2.54 4.98
N LEU A 231 -5.85 2.72 4.94
CA LEU A 231 -6.79 1.73 5.47
C LEU A 231 -6.81 0.46 4.62
N SER A 232 -6.66 -0.69 5.25
CA SER A 232 -6.81 -2.02 4.66
C SER A 232 -8.21 -2.61 4.93
N HIS A 233 -8.47 -3.82 4.45
CA HIS A 233 -9.74 -4.52 4.73
C HIS A 233 -9.96 -4.80 6.22
N LYS A 234 -8.90 -4.92 7.03
CA LYS A 234 -8.96 -5.14 8.47
C LYS A 234 -9.34 -3.88 9.24
N ASP A 235 -9.11 -2.73 8.63
CA ASP A 235 -9.29 -1.42 9.25
C ASP A 235 -10.70 -0.88 9.05
N VAL A 236 -11.49 -1.51 8.18
CA VAL A 236 -12.87 -1.14 7.90
C VAL A 236 -13.87 -2.21 8.36
N PHE A 237 -15.05 -1.79 8.79
CA PHE A 237 -16.13 -2.68 9.18
C PHE A 237 -16.90 -3.18 7.96
N LEU A 238 -16.53 -4.35 7.44
CA LEU A 238 -17.04 -4.87 6.17
C LEU A 238 -18.57 -5.00 6.09
N LYS A 239 -19.25 -5.37 7.19
CA LYS A 239 -20.72 -5.45 7.22
C LYS A 239 -21.40 -4.10 7.00
N PHE A 240 -20.71 -2.99 7.25
CA PHE A 240 -21.23 -1.63 7.05
C PHE A 240 -21.50 -1.30 5.59
N PHE A 241 -20.78 -1.93 4.66
CA PHE A 241 -20.91 -1.66 3.23
C PHE A 241 -22.16 -2.25 2.58
N LYS A 242 -22.87 -3.19 3.26
CA LYS A 242 -24.12 -3.76 2.75
C LYS A 242 -25.16 -2.64 2.53
N GLY A 243 -25.78 -2.62 1.33
CA GLY A 243 -26.79 -1.64 0.95
C GLY A 243 -26.27 -0.27 0.49
N ARG A 244 -24.94 -0.04 0.47
CA ARG A 244 -24.33 1.26 0.08
C ARG A 244 -23.61 1.24 -1.26
N LYS A 245 -23.86 0.21 -2.05
CA LYS A 245 -23.14 -0.04 -3.31
C LYS A 245 -23.24 1.14 -4.29
N GLN A 246 -24.42 1.76 -4.40
CA GLN A 246 -24.64 2.87 -5.35
C GLN A 246 -23.81 4.10 -4.95
N GLU A 247 -23.85 4.48 -3.67
CA GLU A 247 -23.10 5.61 -3.15
C GLU A 247 -21.59 5.42 -3.31
N ILE A 248 -21.11 4.21 -3.05
CA ILE A 248 -19.66 3.89 -3.15
C ILE A 248 -19.21 3.87 -4.62
N LEU A 249 -19.97 3.26 -5.52
CA LEU A 249 -19.62 3.19 -6.95
C LEU A 249 -19.75 4.55 -7.68
N ALA A 250 -20.43 5.53 -7.07
CA ALA A 250 -20.45 6.91 -7.57
C ALA A 250 -19.14 7.66 -7.29
N LEU A 251 -18.35 7.21 -6.31
CA LEU A 251 -17.06 7.79 -5.95
C LEU A 251 -15.94 7.33 -6.90
N ARG A 252 -14.85 8.08 -6.89
CA ARG A 252 -13.61 7.79 -7.62
C ARG A 252 -12.42 7.85 -6.68
N SER A 253 -11.38 7.11 -6.97
CA SER A 253 -10.11 7.24 -6.25
C SER A 253 -9.60 8.68 -6.34
N GLY A 254 -9.28 9.25 -5.19
CA GLY A 254 -8.90 10.66 -5.04
C GLY A 254 -10.03 11.58 -4.58
N ASP A 255 -11.29 11.12 -4.57
CA ASP A 255 -12.40 11.92 -4.04
C ASP A 255 -12.21 12.16 -2.54
N SER A 256 -12.52 13.38 -2.11
CA SER A 256 -12.47 13.79 -0.71
C SER A 256 -13.61 13.19 0.09
N LEU A 257 -13.28 12.80 1.32
CA LEU A 257 -14.22 12.28 2.31
C LEU A 257 -14.18 13.12 3.59
N ILE A 258 -15.28 13.13 4.32
CA ILE A 258 -15.37 13.74 5.65
C ILE A 258 -15.24 12.62 6.68
N TYR A 259 -14.28 12.74 7.60
CA TYR A 259 -14.12 11.85 8.73
C TYR A 259 -14.81 12.43 9.96
N LYS A 260 -15.71 11.67 10.56
CA LYS A 260 -16.38 12.04 11.80
C LYS A 260 -16.77 10.79 12.57
N ASP A 261 -16.44 10.72 13.86
CA ASP A 261 -16.84 9.64 14.79
C ASP A 261 -16.56 8.24 14.24
N SER A 262 -15.35 8.03 13.70
CA SER A 262 -14.91 6.76 13.08
C SER A 262 -15.72 6.33 11.85
N VAL A 263 -16.46 7.24 11.24
CA VAL A 263 -17.22 7.04 10.01
C VAL A 263 -16.73 8.01 8.93
N LEU A 264 -16.67 7.52 7.69
CA LEU A 264 -16.35 8.31 6.51
C LEU A 264 -17.63 8.62 5.74
N TYR A 265 -17.79 9.89 5.37
CA TYR A 265 -18.93 10.40 4.62
C TYR A 265 -18.47 10.97 3.29
N THR A 266 -19.34 10.94 2.29
CA THR A 266 -19.10 11.66 1.03
C THR A 266 -19.10 13.16 1.28
N ALA A 267 -18.15 13.89 0.70
CA ALA A 267 -18.10 15.34 0.83
C ALA A 267 -19.27 16.06 0.15
N SER A 268 -19.82 15.48 -0.93
CA SER A 268 -20.90 16.08 -1.73
C SER A 268 -22.30 15.88 -1.16
N THR A 269 -22.59 14.71 -0.59
CA THR A 269 -23.96 14.33 -0.18
C THR A 269 -24.08 13.99 1.30
N ASN A 270 -22.97 14.06 2.03
CA ASN A 270 -22.87 13.70 3.46
C ASN A 270 -23.45 12.30 3.80
N LYS A 271 -23.35 11.36 2.85
CA LYS A 271 -23.77 9.97 3.07
C LYS A 271 -22.63 9.17 3.64
N ALA A 272 -22.92 8.34 4.64
CA ALA A 272 -21.94 7.45 5.26
C ALA A 272 -21.55 6.33 4.29
N VAL A 273 -20.26 6.22 3.95
CA VAL A 273 -19.73 5.27 2.95
C VAL A 273 -18.72 4.27 3.50
N ALA A 274 -18.11 4.53 4.65
CA ALA A 274 -17.26 3.57 5.35
C ALA A 274 -17.30 3.81 6.87
N LYS A 275 -17.03 2.77 7.64
CA LYS A 275 -16.87 2.83 9.09
C LYS A 275 -15.61 2.07 9.48
N LEU A 276 -14.82 2.62 10.40
CA LEU A 276 -13.63 1.98 10.91
C LEU A 276 -13.97 0.74 11.73
N SER A 277 -13.13 -0.30 11.66
CA SER A 277 -13.21 -1.46 12.53
C SER A 277 -12.87 -1.07 13.99
N GLN A 278 -13.25 -1.90 14.95
CA GLN A 278 -12.93 -1.64 16.38
C GLN A 278 -11.42 -1.52 16.61
N ASN A 279 -10.63 -2.39 15.97
CA ASN A 279 -9.17 -2.34 16.08
C ASN A 279 -8.60 -1.03 15.52
N MET A 280 -9.10 -0.58 14.37
CA MET A 280 -8.65 0.69 13.80
C MET A 280 -9.08 1.89 14.61
N GLN A 281 -10.27 1.84 15.27
CA GLN A 281 -10.68 2.88 16.20
C GLN A 281 -9.73 2.97 17.41
N ALA A 282 -9.28 1.83 17.94
CA ALA A 282 -8.28 1.81 19.00
C ALA A 282 -6.94 2.42 18.54
N THR A 283 -6.48 2.05 17.33
CA THR A 283 -5.28 2.65 16.71
C THR A 283 -5.43 4.16 16.53
N MET A 284 -6.60 4.64 16.11
CA MET A 284 -6.85 6.09 15.99
C MET A 284 -6.77 6.80 17.35
N CYS A 285 -7.31 6.20 18.43
CA CYS A 285 -7.16 6.75 19.77
C CYS A 285 -5.68 6.83 20.22
N GLU A 286 -4.84 5.88 19.83
CA GLU A 286 -3.40 5.93 20.11
C GLU A 286 -2.72 7.09 19.35
N TRP A 287 -3.09 7.33 18.10
CA TRP A 287 -2.60 8.48 17.34
C TRP A 287 -3.07 9.81 17.93
N GLU A 288 -4.32 9.88 18.38
CA GLU A 288 -4.86 11.06 19.06
C GLU A 288 -4.13 11.36 20.38
N LYS A 289 -3.76 10.33 21.17
CA LYS A 289 -2.91 10.48 22.36
C LYS A 289 -1.52 11.02 22.03
N LYS A 290 -0.99 10.71 20.83
CA LYS A 290 0.27 11.26 20.31
C LYS A 290 0.10 12.69 19.75
N GLY A 291 -1.11 13.28 19.80
CA GLY A 291 -1.41 14.64 19.32
C GLY A 291 -1.94 14.72 17.89
N TYR A 292 -2.00 13.63 17.15
CA TYR A 292 -2.46 13.65 15.75
C TYR A 292 -3.98 13.67 15.65
N LYS A 293 -4.49 14.45 14.68
CA LYS A 293 -5.91 14.51 14.33
C LYS A 293 -6.10 14.28 12.83
N VAL A 294 -7.21 13.68 12.43
CA VAL A 294 -7.54 13.52 11.01
C VAL A 294 -7.87 14.90 10.43
N ARG A 295 -7.02 15.36 9.52
CA ARG A 295 -7.17 16.63 8.77
C ARG A 295 -7.97 16.44 7.48
N ALA A 296 -7.74 15.33 6.79
CA ALA A 296 -8.40 15.02 5.53
C ALA A 296 -8.50 13.51 5.34
N ALA A 297 -9.46 13.09 4.53
CA ALA A 297 -9.60 11.70 4.10
C ALA A 297 -9.90 11.65 2.60
N TYR A 298 -9.39 10.63 1.91
CA TYR A 298 -9.56 10.46 0.47
C TYR A 298 -9.87 9.01 0.13
N VAL A 299 -10.67 8.81 -0.90
CA VAL A 299 -10.87 7.48 -1.48
C VAL A 299 -9.55 7.01 -2.09
N ARG A 300 -9.03 5.86 -1.67
CA ARG A 300 -7.86 5.23 -2.26
C ARG A 300 -8.24 4.20 -3.30
N PHE A 301 -9.04 3.20 -2.91
CA PHE A 301 -9.54 2.16 -3.80
C PHE A 301 -11.02 1.87 -3.55
N ILE A 302 -11.72 1.47 -4.60
CA ILE A 302 -13.05 0.86 -4.53
C ILE A 302 -12.91 -0.57 -5.06
N VAL A 303 -13.30 -1.56 -4.26
CA VAL A 303 -13.13 -2.97 -4.58
C VAL A 303 -14.43 -3.74 -4.43
N ALA A 304 -14.63 -4.74 -5.29
CA ALA A 304 -15.70 -5.71 -5.13
C ALA A 304 -15.29 -6.75 -4.07
N TRP A 305 -16.19 -7.04 -3.14
CA TRP A 305 -15.97 -8.01 -2.08
C TRP A 305 -17.17 -8.91 -1.85
N LYS A 306 -16.90 -10.17 -1.55
CA LYS A 306 -17.87 -11.15 -1.12
C LYS A 306 -17.26 -11.98 0.02
N SER A 307 -18.02 -12.18 1.11
CA SER A 307 -17.58 -13.06 2.19
C SER A 307 -17.46 -14.50 1.69
N LYS A 308 -16.49 -15.25 2.20
CA LYS A 308 -16.33 -16.67 1.89
C LYS A 308 -17.55 -17.50 2.33
N ASP A 309 -18.20 -17.05 3.40
CA ASP A 309 -19.37 -17.74 3.99
C ASP A 309 -20.71 -17.26 3.39
N SER A 310 -20.65 -16.32 2.43
CA SER A 310 -21.86 -15.83 1.77
C SER A 310 -22.46 -16.85 0.79
N PRO A 311 -23.79 -16.98 0.71
CA PRO A 311 -24.46 -17.78 -0.31
C PRO A 311 -23.95 -17.43 -1.71
N LYS A 312 -23.90 -18.44 -2.62
CA LYS A 312 -23.41 -18.22 -3.99
C LYS A 312 -24.17 -17.10 -4.72
N ASP A 313 -25.44 -16.94 -4.44
CA ASP A 313 -26.33 -15.98 -5.08
C ASP A 313 -26.34 -14.58 -4.40
N GLU A 314 -25.64 -14.42 -3.25
CA GLU A 314 -25.52 -13.10 -2.63
C GLU A 314 -24.67 -12.16 -3.52
N PRO A 315 -25.19 -10.96 -3.85
CA PRO A 315 -24.45 -10.02 -4.69
C PRO A 315 -23.18 -9.51 -4.03
N GLU A 316 -22.15 -9.27 -4.81
CA GLU A 316 -20.91 -8.66 -4.35
C GLU A 316 -21.17 -7.26 -3.78
N THR A 317 -20.53 -6.96 -2.67
CA THR A 317 -20.55 -5.65 -2.00
C THR A 317 -19.41 -4.78 -2.53
N ALA A 318 -19.65 -3.50 -2.73
CA ALA A 318 -18.57 -2.55 -2.97
C ALA A 318 -17.97 -2.11 -1.62
N VAL A 319 -16.67 -2.23 -1.47
CA VAL A 319 -15.90 -1.80 -0.30
C VAL A 319 -15.02 -0.62 -0.69
N LEU A 320 -14.98 0.39 0.15
CA LEU A 320 -14.15 1.57 0.01
C LEU A 320 -12.96 1.48 0.95
N LEU A 321 -11.76 1.61 0.42
CA LEU A 321 -10.51 1.78 1.16
C LEU A 321 -10.07 3.25 1.05
N ALA A 322 -9.78 3.87 2.18
CA ALA A 322 -9.43 5.28 2.25
C ALA A 322 -7.99 5.49 2.73
N ASP A 323 -7.45 6.67 2.40
CA ASP A 323 -6.28 7.25 3.03
C ASP A 323 -6.74 8.33 4.02
N LEU A 324 -6.22 8.27 5.25
CA LEU A 324 -6.43 9.27 6.28
C LEU A 324 -5.16 10.10 6.44
N LEU A 325 -5.24 11.40 6.18
CA LEU A 325 -4.16 12.34 6.45
C LEU A 325 -4.33 12.86 7.88
N LEU A 326 -3.35 12.57 8.73
CA LEU A 326 -3.30 13.02 10.10
C LEU A 326 -2.23 14.09 10.24
N SER A 327 -2.51 15.09 11.08
CA SER A 327 -1.55 16.15 11.45
C SER A 327 -1.52 16.36 12.96
N LEU A 328 -0.35 16.79 13.46
CA LEU A 328 -0.16 17.24 14.86
C LEU A 328 -0.94 18.51 15.14
#